data_a38fe46eee46ccd8510e37268488975b
#
_entry.id   a38fe46eee46ccd8510e37268488975b
#
_cell.length_a   1.000
_cell.length_b   1.000
_cell.length_c   1.000
_cell.angle_alpha   90.00
_cell.angle_beta   90.00
_cell.angle_gamma   90.00
#
_symmetry.space_group_name_H-M   'P 1'
#
loop_
_entity.id
_entity.type
_entity.pdbx_description
1 polymer ?
#
loop_
_entity_poly.entity_id
_entity_poly.type
_entity_poly.pdbx_seq_one_letter_code
_entity_poly.pdbx_strand_id
1 'polypeptide(L)'
;MRAFGYSAQILLLASVFCTARGIAQSNADYDRAVATFQAGNYAQAAEMFAGVEDARPGTTDALLYRAKCLVHVPDFPAAEQSLRGYLQYQPQSSDALYMLGFVLSRENRPGESLETYTRAAALKAPTSDDFKIVGLDYALLDDYPDAIKWLQKAVAVDPKNKDAWYYLGRAYYTRSQLNEAQAAFQRVLEIDPTNAKAENNLGLVFETKGDIADAERAYRRAIAREKDNTESTEQPYVNLGNLLAEQDRNQEAAELLEKAVSLAPNNSYCRLILGVLYRKMNKLDTARRELIRATELDPQNPVAHYQLGRLYKDAKELDRAKAEFERTAELQSRAAAAKPSKNR
;
A
#
# COMPACT_ATOMS: atom_id res chain seq x y z
N MET A 1 40.55 59.09 28.85
CA MET A 1 39.29 58.31 28.88
C MET A 1 38.42 58.54 27.63
N ARG A 2 38.88 58.43 26.40
CA ARG A 2 38.04 58.55 25.19
C ARG A 2 38.31 57.49 24.07
N ALA A 3 39.11 56.43 24.37
CA ALA A 3 39.43 55.42 23.37
C ALA A 3 38.63 54.10 23.52
N PHE A 4 37.83 53.90 24.57
CA PHE A 4 37.05 52.65 24.79
C PHE A 4 35.62 52.67 24.17
N GLY A 5 35.12 53.81 23.72
CA GLY A 5 33.76 53.92 23.19
C GLY A 5 33.61 53.50 21.70
N TYR A 6 34.67 53.63 20.89
CA TYR A 6 34.60 53.35 19.45
C TYR A 6 34.65 51.87 19.09
N SER A 7 35.39 51.06 19.88
CA SER A 7 35.50 49.60 19.63
C SER A 7 34.21 48.86 19.96
N ALA A 8 33.44 49.28 20.97
CA ALA A 8 32.18 48.65 21.32
C ALA A 8 31.06 48.97 20.30
N GLN A 9 31.05 50.18 19.74
CA GLN A 9 30.10 50.57 18.69
C GLN A 9 30.36 49.88 17.35
N ILE A 10 31.65 49.68 16.97
CA ILE A 10 32.04 48.97 15.74
C ILE A 10 31.70 47.48 15.86
N LEU A 11 31.89 46.87 17.04
CA LEU A 11 31.51 45.46 17.29
C LEU A 11 29.97 45.25 17.25
N LEU A 12 29.20 46.22 17.79
CA LEU A 12 27.74 46.18 17.77
C LEU A 12 27.19 46.34 16.33
N LEU A 13 27.75 47.25 15.56
CA LEU A 13 27.39 47.44 14.13
C LEU A 13 27.78 46.24 13.27
N ALA A 14 28.95 45.65 13.49
CA ALA A 14 29.36 44.45 12.78
C ALA A 14 28.48 43.25 13.10
N SER A 15 28.05 43.06 14.35
CA SER A 15 27.11 41.98 14.74
C SER A 15 25.72 42.20 14.14
N VAL A 16 25.19 43.41 14.07
CA VAL A 16 23.90 43.72 13.44
C VAL A 16 23.95 43.53 11.94
N PHE A 17 25.07 43.90 11.28
CA PHE A 17 25.25 43.65 9.84
C PHE A 17 25.41 42.16 9.52
N CYS A 18 26.10 41.35 10.36
CA CYS A 18 26.23 39.91 10.18
C CYS A 18 24.87 39.20 10.36
N THR A 19 24.07 39.58 11.37
CA THR A 19 22.74 39.03 11.59
C THR A 19 21.76 39.43 10.46
N ALA A 20 21.76 40.69 10.02
CA ALA A 20 20.92 41.15 8.91
C ALA A 20 21.26 40.44 7.59
N ARG A 21 22.55 40.22 7.33
CA ARG A 21 23.01 39.49 6.12
C ARG A 21 22.66 38.02 6.18
N GLY A 22 22.75 37.39 7.35
CA GLY A 22 22.31 35.99 7.58
C GLY A 22 20.81 35.81 7.39
N ILE A 23 20.00 36.75 7.89
CA ILE A 23 18.53 36.73 7.72
C ILE A 23 18.15 36.92 6.24
N ALA A 24 18.79 37.84 5.52
CA ALA A 24 18.54 38.04 4.09
C ALA A 24 18.91 36.82 3.25
N GLN A 25 20.04 36.17 3.56
CA GLN A 25 20.46 34.94 2.88
C GLN A 25 19.47 33.80 3.15
N SER A 26 19.05 33.60 4.40
CA SER A 26 18.07 32.56 4.75
C SER A 26 16.71 32.76 4.06
N ASN A 27 16.26 34.00 3.87
CA ASN A 27 15.03 34.29 3.12
C ASN A 27 15.20 33.95 1.64
N ALA A 28 16.34 34.29 1.00
CA ALA A 28 16.60 33.95 -0.38
C ALA A 28 16.71 32.41 -0.59
N ASP A 29 17.26 31.70 0.39
CA ASP A 29 17.32 30.23 0.37
C ASP A 29 15.94 29.60 0.52
N TYR A 30 15.09 30.16 1.39
CA TYR A 30 13.69 29.75 1.52
C TYR A 30 12.90 29.98 0.21
N ASP A 31 13.00 31.16 -0.40
CA ASP A 31 12.31 31.47 -1.66
C ASP A 31 12.73 30.53 -2.79
N ARG A 32 14.03 30.18 -2.85
CA ARG A 32 14.55 29.18 -3.81
C ARG A 32 14.01 27.79 -3.54
N ALA A 33 13.90 27.38 -2.26
CA ALA A 33 13.32 26.10 -1.89
C ALA A 33 11.82 26.02 -2.29
N VAL A 34 11.06 27.11 -2.10
CA VAL A 34 9.67 27.21 -2.54
C VAL A 34 9.57 27.09 -4.06
N ALA A 35 10.41 27.80 -4.81
CA ALA A 35 10.44 27.72 -6.28
C ALA A 35 10.76 26.28 -6.74
N THR A 36 11.71 25.61 -6.07
CA THR A 36 12.09 24.22 -6.35
C THR A 36 10.94 23.24 -6.07
N PHE A 37 10.19 23.47 -4.98
CA PHE A 37 8.97 22.72 -4.67
C PHE A 37 7.90 22.92 -5.74
N GLN A 38 7.65 24.18 -6.16
CA GLN A 38 6.67 24.50 -7.21
C GLN A 38 7.04 23.88 -8.57
N ALA A 39 8.33 23.71 -8.84
CA ALA A 39 8.83 23.01 -10.02
C ALA A 39 8.69 21.48 -9.94
N GLY A 40 8.18 20.92 -8.84
CA GLY A 40 8.00 19.47 -8.63
C GLY A 40 9.27 18.72 -8.22
N ASN A 41 10.38 19.43 -7.99
CA ASN A 41 11.66 18.83 -7.59
C ASN A 41 11.69 18.56 -6.07
N TYR A 42 10.80 17.69 -5.60
CA TYR A 42 10.52 17.49 -4.17
C TYR A 42 11.72 17.02 -3.35
N ALA A 43 12.54 16.10 -3.88
CA ALA A 43 13.74 15.63 -3.18
C ALA A 43 14.71 16.79 -2.90
N GLN A 44 15.04 17.56 -3.93
CA GLN A 44 15.92 18.72 -3.79
C GLN A 44 15.33 19.80 -2.89
N ALA A 45 14.02 20.06 -3.01
CA ALA A 45 13.33 21.04 -2.16
C ALA A 45 13.36 20.61 -0.68
N ALA A 46 13.21 19.32 -0.37
CA ALA A 46 13.28 18.80 1.00
C ALA A 46 14.64 19.06 1.65
N GLU A 47 15.73 18.85 0.91
CA GLU A 47 17.10 19.15 1.38
C GLU A 47 17.29 20.66 1.58
N MET A 48 16.79 21.49 0.67
CA MET A 48 16.88 22.95 0.79
C MET A 48 16.11 23.47 2.00
N PHE A 49 14.89 22.96 2.28
CA PHE A 49 14.13 23.32 3.48
C PHE A 49 14.82 22.86 4.76
N ALA A 50 15.49 21.70 4.77
CA ALA A 50 16.31 21.27 5.91
C ALA A 50 17.45 22.27 6.18
N GLY A 51 18.16 22.72 5.13
CA GLY A 51 19.21 23.74 5.26
C GLY A 51 18.70 25.09 5.77
N VAL A 52 17.47 25.49 5.40
CA VAL A 52 16.83 26.70 5.94
C VAL A 52 16.52 26.56 7.42
N GLU A 53 16.03 25.39 7.86
CA GLU A 53 15.74 25.08 9.26
C GLU A 53 17.03 25.09 10.10
N ASP A 54 18.10 24.47 9.61
CA ASP A 54 19.42 24.45 10.28
C ASP A 54 20.01 25.85 10.43
N ALA A 55 19.85 26.69 9.40
CA ALA A 55 20.35 28.07 9.41
C ALA A 55 19.53 28.99 10.32
N ARG A 56 18.25 28.68 10.51
CA ARG A 56 17.29 29.48 11.29
C ARG A 56 16.26 28.57 11.97
N PRO A 57 16.59 27.96 13.11
CA PRO A 57 15.66 27.14 13.87
C PRO A 57 14.36 27.90 14.20
N GLY A 58 13.24 27.23 14.00
CA GLY A 58 11.90 27.81 14.22
C GLY A 58 11.31 28.52 12.99
N THR A 59 11.88 28.32 11.80
CA THR A 59 11.24 28.71 10.53
C THR A 59 10.13 27.68 10.25
N THR A 60 8.98 27.89 10.89
CA THR A 60 7.86 26.92 10.91
C THR A 60 7.38 26.53 9.52
N ASP A 61 7.32 27.48 8.58
CA ASP A 61 6.90 27.18 7.21
C ASP A 61 7.86 26.26 6.46
N ALA A 62 9.17 26.31 6.76
CA ALA A 62 10.14 25.39 6.18
C ALA A 62 9.87 23.94 6.58
N LEU A 63 9.52 23.69 7.86
CA LEU A 63 9.12 22.36 8.34
C LEU A 63 7.88 21.83 7.63
N LEU A 64 6.87 22.66 7.42
CA LEU A 64 5.65 22.24 6.72
C LEU A 64 5.91 21.93 5.24
N TYR A 65 6.69 22.78 4.54
CA TYR A 65 7.06 22.53 3.15
C TYR A 65 7.97 21.30 3.01
N ARG A 66 8.91 21.12 3.93
CA ARG A 66 9.74 19.91 3.99
C ARG A 66 8.89 18.66 4.13
N ALA A 67 7.91 18.66 5.02
CA ALA A 67 7.00 17.55 5.18
C ALA A 67 6.20 17.27 3.89
N LYS A 68 5.68 18.33 3.23
CA LYS A 68 5.01 18.19 1.92
C LYS A 68 5.91 17.53 0.88
N CYS A 69 7.16 17.93 0.79
CA CYS A 69 8.14 17.33 -0.12
C CYS A 69 8.33 15.84 0.20
N LEU A 70 8.53 15.50 1.48
CA LEU A 70 8.83 14.14 1.94
C LEU A 70 7.65 13.18 1.79
N VAL A 71 6.42 13.68 1.78
CA VAL A 71 5.24 12.90 1.39
C VAL A 71 5.27 12.53 -0.09
N HIS A 72 5.74 13.42 -0.96
CA HIS A 72 5.90 13.15 -2.40
C HIS A 72 7.09 12.22 -2.72
N VAL A 73 8.12 12.22 -1.89
CA VAL A 73 9.35 11.39 -2.02
C VAL A 73 9.30 10.18 -1.07
N PRO A 74 8.22 9.59 -0.76
CA PRO A 74 7.76 8.73 0.34
C PRO A 74 8.80 8.45 1.46
N ASP A 75 9.35 9.49 2.07
CA ASP A 75 10.15 9.41 3.31
C ASP A 75 9.25 9.80 4.50
N PHE A 76 8.40 8.85 4.90
CA PHE A 76 7.38 9.09 5.92
C PHE A 76 7.98 9.37 7.31
N PRO A 77 9.06 8.70 7.78
CA PRO A 77 9.69 9.03 9.05
C PRO A 77 10.22 10.47 9.12
N ALA A 78 10.86 10.95 8.07
CA ALA A 78 11.34 12.33 8.02
C ALA A 78 10.17 13.34 7.89
N ALA A 79 9.08 12.96 7.20
CA ALA A 79 7.86 13.75 7.13
C ALA A 79 7.19 13.87 8.50
N GLU A 80 7.06 12.77 9.26
CA GLU A 80 6.55 12.77 10.63
C GLU A 80 7.34 13.72 11.52
N GLN A 81 8.68 13.61 11.49
CA GLN A 81 9.54 14.47 12.28
C GLN A 81 9.29 15.96 11.99
N SER A 82 9.22 16.32 10.72
CA SER A 82 8.98 17.69 10.28
C SER A 82 7.59 18.19 10.72
N LEU A 83 6.54 17.34 10.59
CA LEU A 83 5.18 17.69 11.01
C LEU A 83 5.05 17.84 12.51
N ARG A 84 5.66 16.95 13.29
CA ARG A 84 5.68 17.08 14.76
C ARG A 84 6.43 18.33 15.19
N GLY A 85 7.55 18.65 14.56
CA GLY A 85 8.27 19.91 14.78
C GLY A 85 7.39 21.13 14.48
N TYR A 86 6.72 21.15 13.33
CA TYR A 86 5.79 22.22 12.98
C TYR A 86 4.65 22.38 14.00
N LEU A 87 4.04 21.27 14.42
CA LEU A 87 2.92 21.24 15.35
C LEU A 87 3.29 21.69 16.79
N GLN A 88 4.58 21.72 17.16
CA GLN A 88 5.02 22.35 18.42
C GLN A 88 4.77 23.87 18.42
N TYR A 89 4.89 24.50 17.25
CA TYR A 89 4.67 25.94 17.10
C TYR A 89 3.23 26.26 16.68
N GLN A 90 2.59 25.36 15.92
CA GLN A 90 1.24 25.53 15.36
C GLN A 90 0.34 24.32 15.70
N PRO A 91 0.00 24.11 17.00
CA PRO A 91 -0.68 22.90 17.47
C PRO A 91 -2.12 22.73 16.92
N GLN A 92 -2.72 23.81 16.40
CA GLN A 92 -4.06 23.82 15.83
C GLN A 92 -4.07 23.90 14.29
N SER A 93 -2.96 23.58 13.64
CA SER A 93 -2.94 23.49 12.17
C SER A 93 -3.65 22.22 11.71
N SER A 94 -4.90 22.36 11.27
CA SER A 94 -5.68 21.23 10.73
C SER A 94 -4.98 20.55 9.56
N ASP A 95 -4.39 21.33 8.65
CA ASP A 95 -3.72 20.81 7.45
C ASP A 95 -2.48 19.96 7.84
N ALA A 96 -1.70 20.41 8.84
CA ALA A 96 -0.56 19.64 9.34
C ALA A 96 -1.03 18.37 10.10
N LEU A 97 -2.13 18.44 10.84
CA LEU A 97 -2.70 17.27 11.52
C LEU A 97 -3.23 16.25 10.51
N TYR A 98 -3.96 16.66 9.47
CA TYR A 98 -4.40 15.75 8.41
C TYR A 98 -3.22 15.09 7.70
N MET A 99 -2.17 15.85 7.39
CA MET A 99 -0.96 15.29 6.78
C MET A 99 -0.23 14.33 7.72
N LEU A 100 -0.16 14.62 9.02
CA LEU A 100 0.42 13.72 10.01
C LEU A 100 -0.40 12.43 10.13
N GLY A 101 -1.73 12.51 10.14
CA GLY A 101 -2.60 11.33 10.12
C GLY A 101 -2.32 10.45 8.91
N PHE A 102 -2.24 11.05 7.71
CA PHE A 102 -1.86 10.33 6.48
C PHE A 102 -0.49 9.65 6.60
N VAL A 103 0.53 10.35 7.09
CA VAL A 103 1.88 9.80 7.26
C VAL A 103 1.86 8.61 8.23
N LEU A 104 1.20 8.72 9.37
CA LEU A 104 1.07 7.65 10.36
C LEU A 104 0.35 6.42 9.80
N SER A 105 -0.71 6.62 9.01
CA SER A 105 -1.40 5.54 8.28
C SER A 105 -0.44 4.82 7.33
N ARG A 106 0.39 5.58 6.58
CA ARG A 106 1.40 5.02 5.65
C ARG A 106 2.53 4.27 6.38
N GLU A 107 2.82 4.62 7.62
CA GLU A 107 3.75 3.91 8.51
C GLU A 107 3.13 2.69 9.21
N ASN A 108 1.89 2.31 8.85
CA ASN A 108 1.16 1.20 9.47
C ASN A 108 0.91 1.40 10.97
N ARG A 109 0.61 2.63 11.37
CA ARG A 109 0.27 3.06 12.74
C ARG A 109 -1.18 3.58 12.79
N PRO A 110 -2.18 2.73 12.52
CA PRO A 110 -3.57 3.16 12.33
C PRO A 110 -4.17 3.80 13.59
N GLY A 111 -3.82 3.35 14.79
CA GLY A 111 -4.34 3.93 16.03
C GLY A 111 -3.96 5.40 16.22
N GLU A 112 -2.68 5.73 16.00
CA GLU A 112 -2.19 7.12 16.11
C GLU A 112 -2.73 7.99 14.96
N SER A 113 -2.88 7.41 13.77
CA SER A 113 -3.52 8.06 12.63
C SER A 113 -4.94 8.48 12.96
N LEU A 114 -5.78 7.56 13.46
CA LEU A 114 -7.18 7.82 13.85
C LEU A 114 -7.30 8.91 14.93
N GLU A 115 -6.43 8.89 15.95
CA GLU A 115 -6.38 9.95 16.96
C GLU A 115 -6.06 11.30 16.32
N THR A 116 -5.08 11.33 15.43
CA THR A 116 -4.65 12.56 14.74
C THR A 116 -5.74 13.10 13.82
N TYR A 117 -6.43 12.24 13.05
CA TYR A 117 -7.59 12.61 12.23
C TYR A 117 -8.74 13.15 13.09
N THR A 118 -8.98 12.57 14.26
CA THR A 118 -10.01 13.06 15.21
C THR A 118 -9.69 14.49 15.66
N ARG A 119 -8.44 14.78 15.98
CA ARG A 119 -8.00 16.13 16.36
C ARG A 119 -8.13 17.11 15.18
N ALA A 120 -7.75 16.70 13.97
CA ALA A 120 -7.87 17.50 12.77
C ALA A 120 -9.32 17.84 12.45
N ALA A 121 -10.22 16.85 12.54
CA ALA A 121 -11.65 16.99 12.26
C ALA A 121 -12.38 17.93 13.23
N ALA A 122 -11.87 18.10 14.44
CA ALA A 122 -12.38 19.10 15.40
C ALA A 122 -12.10 20.55 14.96
N LEU A 123 -11.10 20.75 14.08
CA LEU A 123 -10.68 22.08 13.60
C LEU A 123 -11.20 22.42 12.21
N LYS A 124 -11.29 21.43 11.33
CA LYS A 124 -11.72 21.58 9.94
C LYS A 124 -12.40 20.31 9.47
N ALA A 125 -13.49 20.46 8.72
CA ALA A 125 -14.23 19.33 8.17
C ALA A 125 -13.31 18.45 7.28
N PRO A 126 -13.35 17.11 7.42
CA PRO A 126 -12.59 16.19 6.61
C PRO A 126 -13.02 16.20 5.14
N THR A 127 -12.08 15.96 4.25
CA THR A 127 -12.33 15.71 2.83
C THR A 127 -12.72 14.24 2.59
N SER A 128 -13.12 13.93 1.35
CA SER A 128 -13.35 12.54 0.93
C SER A 128 -12.10 11.66 1.11
N ASP A 129 -10.92 12.19 0.80
CA ASP A 129 -9.66 11.46 0.98
C ASP A 129 -9.32 11.23 2.45
N ASP A 130 -9.60 12.20 3.31
CA ASP A 130 -9.42 12.02 4.75
C ASP A 130 -10.31 10.90 5.29
N PHE A 131 -11.60 10.89 4.93
CA PHE A 131 -12.51 9.82 5.30
C PHE A 131 -12.09 8.45 4.73
N LYS A 132 -11.54 8.43 3.50
CA LYS A 132 -11.00 7.20 2.90
C LYS A 132 -9.83 6.66 3.73
N ILE A 133 -8.88 7.49 4.14
CA ILE A 133 -7.75 7.04 4.97
C ILE A 133 -8.23 6.51 6.31
N VAL A 134 -9.14 7.22 6.99
CA VAL A 134 -9.75 6.74 8.24
C VAL A 134 -10.40 5.36 8.05
N GLY A 135 -11.13 5.16 6.95
CA GLY A 135 -11.71 3.86 6.62
C GLY A 135 -10.67 2.76 6.38
N LEU A 136 -9.54 3.10 5.75
CA LEU A 136 -8.41 2.17 5.57
C LEU A 136 -7.74 1.82 6.90
N ASP A 137 -7.58 2.78 7.80
CA ASP A 137 -7.02 2.54 9.13
C ASP A 137 -7.88 1.57 9.95
N TYR A 138 -9.21 1.71 9.91
CA TYR A 138 -10.11 0.73 10.52
C TYR A 138 -10.00 -0.66 9.87
N ALA A 139 -9.83 -0.71 8.53
CA ALA A 139 -9.59 -1.99 7.85
C ALA A 139 -8.25 -2.64 8.24
N LEU A 140 -7.20 -1.86 8.49
CA LEU A 140 -5.92 -2.35 9.03
C LEU A 140 -6.05 -2.91 10.45
N LEU A 141 -7.03 -2.44 11.21
CA LEU A 141 -7.38 -2.94 12.54
C LEU A 141 -8.39 -4.10 12.50
N ASP A 142 -8.70 -4.64 11.31
CA ASP A 142 -9.73 -5.64 11.06
C ASP A 142 -11.15 -5.21 11.50
N ASP A 143 -11.37 -3.91 11.75
CA ASP A 143 -12.69 -3.34 12.06
C ASP A 143 -13.41 -2.91 10.77
N TYR A 144 -13.89 -3.89 10.02
CA TYR A 144 -14.60 -3.66 8.76
C TYR A 144 -15.96 -2.94 8.92
N PRO A 145 -16.73 -3.10 9.99
CA PRO A 145 -17.94 -2.30 10.21
C PRO A 145 -17.67 -0.79 10.21
N ASP A 146 -16.66 -0.34 10.97
CA ASP A 146 -16.31 1.07 10.99
C ASP A 146 -15.56 1.49 9.69
N ALA A 147 -14.74 0.62 9.10
CA ALA A 147 -14.16 0.86 7.78
C ALA A 147 -15.23 1.18 6.73
N ILE A 148 -16.28 0.37 6.63
CA ILE A 148 -17.42 0.59 5.71
C ILE A 148 -18.09 1.93 5.98
N LYS A 149 -18.42 2.23 7.24
CA LYS A 149 -19.06 3.48 7.66
C LYS A 149 -18.27 4.72 7.20
N TRP A 150 -16.94 4.71 7.38
CA TRP A 150 -16.11 5.83 7.00
C TRP A 150 -15.91 5.93 5.49
N LEU A 151 -15.76 4.80 4.79
CA LEU A 151 -15.71 4.77 3.33
C LEU A 151 -17.03 5.22 2.69
N GLN A 152 -18.18 4.90 3.30
CA GLN A 152 -19.49 5.44 2.88
C GLN A 152 -19.52 6.98 3.01
N LYS A 153 -18.97 7.55 4.07
CA LYS A 153 -18.83 9.01 4.20
C LYS A 153 -17.95 9.59 3.11
N ALA A 154 -16.82 8.91 2.80
CA ALA A 154 -15.93 9.35 1.73
C ALA A 154 -16.66 9.49 0.39
N VAL A 155 -17.41 8.46 -0.03
CA VAL A 155 -18.15 8.47 -1.28
C VAL A 155 -19.39 9.38 -1.26
N ALA A 156 -19.91 9.69 -0.08
CA ALA A 156 -20.98 10.67 0.07
C ALA A 156 -20.49 12.11 -0.10
N VAL A 157 -19.28 12.43 0.35
CA VAL A 157 -18.62 13.74 0.18
C VAL A 157 -18.16 13.93 -1.26
N ASP A 158 -17.53 12.92 -1.85
CA ASP A 158 -17.17 12.94 -3.27
C ASP A 158 -17.58 11.63 -3.97
N PRO A 159 -18.72 11.62 -4.66
CA PRO A 159 -19.19 10.47 -5.42
C PRO A 159 -18.30 10.07 -6.60
N LYS A 160 -17.30 10.89 -6.96
CA LYS A 160 -16.33 10.59 -8.01
C LYS A 160 -15.00 10.05 -7.48
N ASN A 161 -14.83 9.93 -6.17
CA ASN A 161 -13.65 9.33 -5.57
C ASN A 161 -13.64 7.82 -5.84
N LYS A 162 -13.03 7.42 -6.98
CA LYS A 162 -12.96 6.02 -7.41
C LYS A 162 -12.21 5.13 -6.40
N ASP A 163 -11.21 5.67 -5.72
CA ASP A 163 -10.44 4.91 -4.74
C ASP A 163 -11.27 4.60 -3.49
N ALA A 164 -12.08 5.58 -3.02
CA ALA A 164 -12.99 5.33 -1.91
C ALA A 164 -14.03 4.27 -2.26
N TRP A 165 -14.61 4.29 -3.47
CA TRP A 165 -15.49 3.23 -3.97
C TRP A 165 -14.80 1.87 -4.06
N TYR A 166 -13.57 1.84 -4.54
CA TYR A 166 -12.79 0.61 -4.65
C TYR A 166 -12.56 -0.04 -3.27
N TYR A 167 -12.12 0.74 -2.30
CA TYR A 167 -11.89 0.22 -0.94
C TYR A 167 -13.19 -0.12 -0.21
N LEU A 168 -14.27 0.61 -0.47
CA LEU A 168 -15.60 0.26 0.02
C LEU A 168 -16.06 -1.10 -0.53
N GLY A 169 -15.87 -1.34 -1.83
CA GLY A 169 -16.15 -2.63 -2.46
C GLY A 169 -15.34 -3.77 -1.83
N ARG A 170 -14.05 -3.54 -1.56
CA ARG A 170 -13.20 -4.53 -0.87
C ARG A 170 -13.68 -4.81 0.55
N ALA A 171 -14.03 -3.79 1.32
CA ALA A 171 -14.53 -3.94 2.68
C ALA A 171 -15.85 -4.72 2.70
N TYR A 172 -16.78 -4.44 1.78
CA TYR A 172 -18.01 -5.21 1.61
C TYR A 172 -17.72 -6.68 1.24
N TYR A 173 -16.79 -6.92 0.29
CA TYR A 173 -16.41 -8.28 -0.10
C TYR A 173 -15.87 -9.08 1.10
N THR A 174 -14.97 -8.50 1.89
CA THR A 174 -14.42 -9.12 3.09
C THR A 174 -15.53 -9.47 4.12
N ARG A 175 -16.60 -8.68 4.16
CA ARG A 175 -17.78 -8.95 5.01
C ARG A 175 -18.83 -9.85 4.34
N SER A 176 -18.51 -10.43 3.19
CA SER A 176 -19.45 -11.24 2.39
C SER A 176 -20.74 -10.51 1.98
N GLN A 177 -20.71 -9.17 1.96
CA GLN A 177 -21.78 -8.32 1.45
C GLN A 177 -21.63 -8.18 -0.07
N LEU A 178 -21.89 -9.29 -0.78
CA LEU A 178 -21.50 -9.45 -2.19
C LEU A 178 -22.25 -8.52 -3.15
N ASN A 179 -23.51 -8.18 -2.86
CA ASN A 179 -24.29 -7.28 -3.72
C ASN A 179 -23.78 -5.84 -3.59
N GLU A 180 -23.47 -5.40 -2.38
CA GLU A 180 -22.91 -4.09 -2.10
C GLU A 180 -21.48 -3.97 -2.67
N ALA A 181 -20.66 -5.04 -2.56
CA ALA A 181 -19.35 -5.11 -3.18
C ALA A 181 -19.44 -4.97 -4.71
N GLN A 182 -20.36 -5.70 -5.35
CA GLN A 182 -20.62 -5.60 -6.78
C GLN A 182 -20.97 -4.18 -7.19
N ALA A 183 -21.94 -3.55 -6.51
CA ALA A 183 -22.37 -2.19 -6.80
C ALA A 183 -21.21 -1.18 -6.65
N ALA A 184 -20.38 -1.32 -5.60
CA ALA A 184 -19.25 -0.45 -5.39
C ALA A 184 -18.18 -0.57 -6.49
N PHE A 185 -17.83 -1.79 -6.93
CA PHE A 185 -16.88 -1.97 -8.04
C PHE A 185 -17.46 -1.53 -9.38
N GLN A 186 -18.77 -1.70 -9.62
CA GLN A 186 -19.44 -1.15 -10.79
C GLN A 186 -19.35 0.37 -10.81
N ARG A 187 -19.49 1.01 -9.64
CA ARG A 187 -19.33 2.46 -9.52
C ARG A 187 -17.92 2.92 -9.85
N VAL A 188 -16.88 2.15 -9.46
CA VAL A 188 -15.50 2.42 -9.91
C VAL A 188 -15.42 2.42 -11.43
N LEU A 189 -16.04 1.44 -12.10
CA LEU A 189 -15.99 1.31 -13.56
C LEU A 189 -16.81 2.35 -14.31
N GLU A 190 -17.84 2.91 -13.68
CA GLU A 190 -18.56 4.07 -14.23
C GLU A 190 -17.69 5.34 -14.24
N ILE A 191 -16.82 5.50 -13.23
CA ILE A 191 -15.91 6.63 -13.10
C ILE A 191 -14.65 6.41 -13.96
N ASP A 192 -14.10 5.22 -13.93
CA ASP A 192 -12.88 4.80 -14.63
C ASP A 192 -13.13 3.47 -15.35
N PRO A 193 -13.64 3.51 -16.59
CA PRO A 193 -13.93 2.30 -17.37
C PRO A 193 -12.71 1.43 -17.69
N THR A 194 -11.50 1.91 -17.47
CA THR A 194 -10.25 1.18 -17.73
C THR A 194 -9.67 0.50 -16.50
N ASN A 195 -10.34 0.56 -15.36
CA ASN A 195 -9.83 0.05 -14.10
C ASN A 195 -9.82 -1.50 -14.06
N ALA A 196 -8.67 -2.08 -14.39
CA ALA A 196 -8.47 -3.52 -14.37
C ALA A 196 -8.63 -4.13 -12.97
N LYS A 197 -8.24 -3.41 -11.91
CA LYS A 197 -8.38 -3.89 -10.53
C LYS A 197 -9.85 -4.03 -10.12
N ALA A 198 -10.70 -3.10 -10.54
CA ALA A 198 -12.14 -3.18 -10.26
C ALA A 198 -12.79 -4.35 -11.02
N GLU A 199 -12.43 -4.55 -12.29
CA GLU A 199 -12.91 -5.73 -13.07
C GLU A 199 -12.47 -7.05 -12.43
N ASN A 200 -11.21 -7.14 -12.01
CA ASN A 200 -10.71 -8.34 -11.32
C ASN A 200 -11.49 -8.63 -10.03
N ASN A 201 -11.76 -7.59 -9.23
CA ASN A 201 -12.55 -7.75 -8.00
C ASN A 201 -14.02 -8.09 -8.27
N LEU A 202 -14.61 -7.58 -9.37
CA LEU A 202 -15.92 -8.03 -9.83
C LEU A 202 -15.91 -9.52 -10.17
N GLY A 203 -14.85 -10.00 -10.82
CA GLY A 203 -14.65 -11.42 -11.07
C GLY A 203 -14.70 -12.25 -9.78
N LEU A 204 -13.97 -11.82 -8.74
CA LEU A 204 -14.00 -12.47 -7.42
C LEU A 204 -15.40 -12.46 -6.79
N VAL A 205 -16.13 -11.36 -6.91
CA VAL A 205 -17.52 -11.27 -6.40
C VAL A 205 -18.42 -12.26 -7.12
N PHE A 206 -18.36 -12.31 -8.46
CA PHE A 206 -19.17 -13.25 -9.26
C PHE A 206 -18.82 -14.71 -8.97
N GLU A 207 -17.53 -15.02 -8.86
CA GLU A 207 -17.04 -16.36 -8.50
C GLU A 207 -17.59 -16.79 -7.14
N THR A 208 -17.51 -15.91 -6.13
CA THR A 208 -18.02 -16.17 -4.79
C THR A 208 -19.55 -16.33 -4.76
N LYS A 209 -20.29 -15.67 -5.66
CA LYS A 209 -21.73 -15.83 -5.85
C LYS A 209 -22.10 -17.13 -6.61
N GLY A 210 -21.12 -17.79 -7.23
CA GLY A 210 -21.34 -18.93 -8.13
C GLY A 210 -21.71 -18.55 -9.57
N ASP A 211 -21.63 -17.28 -9.93
CA ASP A 211 -21.92 -16.74 -11.26
C ASP A 211 -20.69 -16.90 -12.18
N ILE A 212 -20.28 -18.16 -12.41
CA ILE A 212 -19.01 -18.53 -13.04
C ILE A 212 -18.78 -17.90 -14.42
N ALA A 213 -19.82 -17.81 -15.25
CA ALA A 213 -19.70 -17.20 -16.57
C ALA A 213 -19.44 -15.69 -16.49
N ASP A 214 -20.02 -15.00 -15.50
CA ASP A 214 -19.77 -13.58 -15.27
C ASP A 214 -18.37 -13.34 -14.67
N ALA A 215 -17.92 -14.24 -13.81
CA ALA A 215 -16.56 -14.21 -13.26
C ALA A 215 -15.51 -14.34 -14.39
N GLU A 216 -15.67 -15.33 -15.27
CA GLU A 216 -14.77 -15.51 -16.42
C GLU A 216 -14.76 -14.26 -17.31
N ARG A 217 -15.92 -13.67 -17.61
CA ARG A 217 -15.99 -12.44 -18.42
C ARG A 217 -15.30 -11.26 -17.74
N ALA A 218 -15.46 -11.10 -16.43
CA ALA A 218 -14.85 -10.02 -15.67
C ALA A 218 -13.31 -10.17 -15.64
N TYR A 219 -12.79 -11.36 -15.37
CA TYR A 219 -11.34 -11.60 -15.40
C TYR A 219 -10.74 -11.40 -16.80
N ARG A 220 -11.42 -11.83 -17.86
CA ARG A 220 -10.96 -11.57 -19.25
C ARG A 220 -10.94 -10.07 -19.57
N ARG A 221 -11.93 -9.29 -19.10
CA ARG A 221 -11.91 -7.83 -19.25
C ARG A 221 -10.77 -7.21 -18.45
N ALA A 222 -10.49 -7.67 -17.22
CA ALA A 222 -9.35 -7.21 -16.44
C ALA A 222 -8.04 -7.40 -17.20
N ILE A 223 -7.80 -8.61 -17.74
CA ILE A 223 -6.62 -8.92 -18.56
C ILE A 223 -6.52 -8.04 -19.81
N ALA A 224 -7.65 -7.81 -20.50
CA ALA A 224 -7.66 -6.98 -21.70
C ALA A 224 -7.28 -5.51 -21.39
N ARG A 225 -7.73 -4.97 -20.25
CA ARG A 225 -7.43 -3.61 -19.82
C ARG A 225 -5.99 -3.44 -19.34
N GLU A 226 -5.35 -4.50 -18.83
CA GLU A 226 -3.94 -4.43 -18.43
C GLU A 226 -2.98 -4.33 -19.61
N LYS A 227 -3.35 -4.80 -20.80
CA LYS A 227 -2.51 -4.71 -22.01
C LYS A 227 -2.21 -3.27 -22.41
N ASP A 228 -3.08 -2.34 -22.04
CA ASP A 228 -2.95 -0.91 -22.33
C ASP A 228 -2.27 -0.15 -21.15
N ASN A 229 -1.91 -0.85 -20.07
CA ASN A 229 -1.37 -0.26 -18.85
C ASN A 229 0.08 -0.72 -18.62
N THR A 230 0.96 0.21 -18.26
CA THR A 230 2.39 -0.07 -17.99
C THR A 230 2.63 -0.94 -16.74
N GLU A 231 1.61 -1.13 -15.91
CA GLU A 231 1.66 -1.92 -14.68
C GLU A 231 0.75 -3.16 -14.78
N SER A 232 1.09 -4.10 -15.67
CA SER A 232 0.40 -5.39 -15.71
C SER A 232 0.68 -6.19 -14.44
N THR A 233 -0.38 -6.68 -13.79
CA THR A 233 -0.28 -7.54 -12.60
C THR A 233 -0.57 -9.00 -12.94
N GLU A 234 -0.04 -9.92 -12.15
CA GLU A 234 -0.27 -11.35 -12.34
C GLU A 234 -1.67 -11.79 -11.90
N GLN A 235 -2.33 -10.99 -11.07
CA GLN A 235 -3.52 -11.42 -10.33
C GLN A 235 -4.71 -11.83 -11.22
N PRO A 236 -5.11 -11.08 -12.27
CA PRO A 236 -6.22 -11.51 -13.13
C PRO A 236 -5.93 -12.81 -13.90
N TYR A 237 -4.65 -13.04 -14.24
CA TYR A 237 -4.22 -14.28 -14.90
C TYR A 237 -4.31 -15.48 -13.95
N VAL A 238 -3.92 -15.29 -12.68
CA VAL A 238 -4.03 -16.33 -11.65
C VAL A 238 -5.49 -16.66 -11.38
N ASN A 239 -6.34 -15.65 -11.19
CA ASN A 239 -7.75 -15.86 -10.88
C ASN A 239 -8.47 -16.58 -12.02
N LEU A 240 -8.29 -16.11 -13.28
CA LEU A 240 -8.87 -16.79 -14.45
C LEU A 240 -8.29 -18.19 -14.62
N GLY A 241 -6.99 -18.36 -14.45
CA GLY A 241 -6.34 -19.67 -14.54
C GLY A 241 -6.90 -20.67 -13.54
N ASN A 242 -7.11 -20.28 -12.29
CA ASN A 242 -7.76 -21.11 -11.27
C ASN A 242 -9.20 -21.45 -11.66
N LEU A 243 -9.99 -20.45 -12.03
CA LEU A 243 -11.37 -20.65 -12.44
C LEU A 243 -11.50 -21.67 -13.60
N LEU A 244 -10.62 -21.60 -14.60
CA LEU A 244 -10.60 -22.53 -15.73
C LEU A 244 -10.11 -23.92 -15.34
N ALA A 245 -9.13 -24.01 -14.43
CA ALA A 245 -8.64 -25.29 -13.90
C ALA A 245 -9.70 -26.04 -13.10
N GLU A 246 -10.59 -25.33 -12.39
CA GLU A 246 -11.76 -25.91 -11.71
C GLU A 246 -12.80 -26.43 -12.69
N GLN A 247 -12.89 -25.85 -13.90
CA GLN A 247 -13.74 -26.30 -15.00
C GLN A 247 -13.07 -27.38 -15.88
N ASP A 248 -11.94 -27.96 -15.47
CA ASP A 248 -11.14 -28.90 -16.24
C ASP A 248 -10.58 -28.37 -17.58
N ARG A 249 -10.65 -27.07 -17.82
CA ARG A 249 -10.02 -26.38 -18.97
C ARG A 249 -8.52 -26.19 -18.75
N ASN A 250 -7.85 -27.26 -18.43
CA ASN A 250 -6.48 -27.26 -17.88
C ASN A 250 -5.44 -26.67 -18.85
N GLN A 251 -5.62 -26.78 -20.18
CA GLN A 251 -4.65 -26.24 -21.14
C GLN A 251 -4.72 -24.71 -21.17
N GLU A 252 -5.92 -24.13 -21.25
CA GLU A 252 -6.11 -22.67 -21.20
C GLU A 252 -5.63 -22.09 -19.83
N ALA A 253 -5.93 -22.81 -18.74
CA ALA A 253 -5.46 -22.44 -17.41
C ALA A 253 -3.93 -22.39 -17.33
N ALA A 254 -3.23 -23.37 -17.94
CA ALA A 254 -1.77 -23.41 -17.95
C ALA A 254 -1.17 -22.21 -18.68
N GLU A 255 -1.69 -21.83 -19.84
CA GLU A 255 -1.22 -20.66 -20.61
C GLU A 255 -1.34 -19.35 -19.81
N LEU A 256 -2.45 -19.19 -19.06
CA LEU A 256 -2.66 -18.03 -18.21
C LEU A 256 -1.73 -18.03 -17.00
N LEU A 257 -1.55 -19.17 -16.34
CA LEU A 257 -0.67 -19.28 -15.16
C LEU A 257 0.82 -19.16 -15.55
N GLU A 258 1.22 -19.66 -16.73
CA GLU A 258 2.54 -19.40 -17.30
C GLU A 258 2.77 -17.90 -17.51
N LYS A 259 1.75 -17.18 -18.01
CA LYS A 259 1.79 -15.73 -18.16
C LYS A 259 1.91 -15.05 -16.79
N ALA A 260 1.15 -15.48 -15.78
CA ALA A 260 1.27 -14.96 -14.42
C ALA A 260 2.69 -15.13 -13.86
N VAL A 261 3.29 -16.33 -14.02
CA VAL A 261 4.68 -16.59 -13.61
C VAL A 261 5.66 -15.71 -14.38
N SER A 262 5.42 -15.42 -15.67
CA SER A 262 6.28 -14.55 -16.46
C SER A 262 6.24 -13.08 -15.99
N LEU A 263 5.09 -12.61 -15.52
CA LEU A 263 4.90 -11.26 -14.96
C LEU A 263 5.50 -11.14 -13.55
N ALA A 264 5.36 -12.19 -12.73
CA ALA A 264 5.84 -12.21 -11.36
C ALA A 264 6.72 -13.45 -11.09
N PRO A 265 7.95 -13.52 -11.64
CA PRO A 265 8.79 -14.74 -11.60
C PRO A 265 9.23 -15.14 -10.19
N ASN A 266 9.20 -14.23 -9.24
CA ASN A 266 9.53 -14.47 -7.82
C ASN A 266 8.29 -14.58 -6.92
N ASN A 267 7.08 -14.62 -7.49
CA ASN A 267 5.87 -14.88 -6.71
C ASN A 267 5.72 -16.40 -6.49
N SER A 268 5.92 -16.84 -5.24
CA SER A 268 5.84 -18.26 -4.84
C SER A 268 4.43 -18.82 -5.07
N TYR A 269 3.39 -18.01 -4.89
CA TYR A 269 2.01 -18.43 -5.09
C TYR A 269 1.69 -18.75 -6.55
N CYS A 270 2.12 -17.91 -7.51
CA CYS A 270 1.93 -18.18 -8.93
C CYS A 270 2.57 -19.52 -9.35
N ARG A 271 3.80 -19.77 -8.87
CA ARG A 271 4.51 -21.03 -9.14
C ARG A 271 3.85 -22.24 -8.48
N LEU A 272 3.37 -22.08 -7.25
CA LEU A 272 2.62 -23.12 -6.55
C LEU A 272 1.38 -23.55 -7.35
N ILE A 273 0.56 -22.58 -7.78
CA ILE A 273 -0.68 -22.88 -8.51
C ILE A 273 -0.37 -23.53 -9.87
N LEU A 274 0.62 -23.02 -10.61
CA LEU A 274 1.05 -23.61 -11.88
C LEU A 274 1.58 -25.03 -11.69
N GLY A 275 2.39 -25.27 -10.64
CA GLY A 275 2.90 -26.59 -10.30
C GLY A 275 1.80 -27.60 -9.94
N VAL A 276 0.78 -27.15 -9.18
CA VAL A 276 -0.40 -27.96 -8.87
C VAL A 276 -1.18 -28.32 -10.12
N LEU A 277 -1.37 -27.35 -11.04
CA LEU A 277 -2.05 -27.60 -12.31
C LEU A 277 -1.27 -28.61 -13.18
N TYR A 278 0.05 -28.45 -13.33
CA TYR A 278 0.84 -29.41 -14.10
C TYR A 278 0.82 -30.81 -13.51
N ARG A 279 0.80 -30.94 -12.17
CA ARG A 279 0.61 -32.23 -11.50
C ARG A 279 -0.76 -32.83 -11.85
N LYS A 280 -1.85 -32.02 -11.84
CA LYS A 280 -3.20 -32.44 -12.30
C LYS A 280 -3.19 -32.94 -13.75
N MET A 281 -2.41 -32.27 -14.61
CA MET A 281 -2.21 -32.66 -16.01
C MET A 281 -1.25 -33.85 -16.21
N ASN A 282 -0.75 -34.45 -15.15
CA ASN A 282 0.27 -35.52 -15.15
C ASN A 282 1.61 -35.12 -15.82
N LYS A 283 1.93 -33.83 -15.90
CA LYS A 283 3.21 -33.29 -16.36
C LYS A 283 4.19 -33.19 -15.20
N LEU A 284 4.60 -34.34 -14.65
CA LEU A 284 5.28 -34.40 -13.33
C LEU A 284 6.63 -33.65 -13.30
N ASP A 285 7.43 -33.69 -14.37
CA ASP A 285 8.72 -33.00 -14.40
C ASP A 285 8.57 -31.47 -14.42
N THR A 286 7.59 -30.96 -15.14
CA THR A 286 7.29 -29.51 -15.15
C THR A 286 6.72 -29.09 -13.81
N ALA A 287 5.78 -29.86 -13.25
CA ALA A 287 5.23 -29.63 -11.92
C ALA A 287 6.34 -29.59 -10.83
N ARG A 288 7.32 -30.48 -10.92
CA ARG A 288 8.46 -30.55 -10.00
C ARG A 288 9.25 -29.24 -10.00
N ARG A 289 9.60 -28.73 -11.18
CA ARG A 289 10.36 -27.47 -11.27
C ARG A 289 9.62 -26.32 -10.63
N GLU A 290 8.33 -26.19 -10.90
CA GLU A 290 7.53 -25.05 -10.36
C GLU A 290 7.31 -25.20 -8.84
N LEU A 291 7.02 -26.41 -8.32
CA LEU A 291 6.80 -26.65 -6.90
C LEU A 291 8.10 -26.52 -6.08
N ILE A 292 9.23 -27.00 -6.58
CA ILE A 292 10.54 -26.76 -5.93
C ILE A 292 10.79 -25.26 -5.86
N ARG A 293 10.60 -24.54 -6.98
CA ARG A 293 10.83 -23.09 -6.98
C ARG A 293 9.89 -22.35 -6.04
N ALA A 294 8.63 -22.82 -5.90
CA ALA A 294 7.69 -22.27 -4.93
C ALA A 294 8.19 -22.42 -3.48
N THR A 295 8.72 -23.62 -3.12
CA THR A 295 9.27 -23.86 -1.77
C THR A 295 10.59 -23.12 -1.51
N GLU A 296 11.41 -22.86 -2.54
CA GLU A 296 12.62 -22.04 -2.42
C GLU A 296 12.28 -20.56 -2.17
N LEU A 297 11.25 -20.04 -2.85
CA LEU A 297 10.82 -18.64 -2.71
C LEU A 297 10.10 -18.39 -1.38
N ASP A 298 9.35 -19.37 -0.88
CA ASP A 298 8.68 -19.30 0.41
C ASP A 298 8.85 -20.61 1.20
N PRO A 299 10.01 -20.77 1.90
CA PRO A 299 10.31 -22.00 2.66
C PRO A 299 9.43 -22.21 3.90
N GLN A 300 8.60 -21.23 4.25
CA GLN A 300 7.69 -21.33 5.40
C GLN A 300 6.25 -21.66 4.99
N ASN A 301 5.98 -21.85 3.71
CA ASN A 301 4.65 -22.16 3.21
C ASN A 301 4.31 -23.65 3.31
N PRO A 302 3.50 -24.08 4.27
CA PRO A 302 3.17 -25.49 4.44
C PRO A 302 2.40 -26.07 3.25
N VAL A 303 1.66 -25.23 2.51
CA VAL A 303 0.89 -25.68 1.35
C VAL A 303 1.84 -26.05 0.19
N ALA A 304 2.89 -25.27 -0.03
CA ALA A 304 3.87 -25.56 -1.08
C ALA A 304 4.60 -26.90 -0.81
N HIS A 305 5.08 -27.12 0.42
CA HIS A 305 5.68 -28.38 0.83
C HIS A 305 4.71 -29.56 0.70
N TYR A 306 3.46 -29.38 1.12
CA TYR A 306 2.44 -30.43 0.98
C TYR A 306 2.22 -30.79 -0.50
N GLN A 307 2.13 -29.84 -1.40
CA GLN A 307 1.93 -30.11 -2.83
C GLN A 307 3.16 -30.74 -3.48
N LEU A 308 4.37 -30.37 -3.05
CA LEU A 308 5.62 -31.02 -3.48
C LEU A 308 5.68 -32.48 -2.97
N GLY A 309 5.27 -32.73 -1.72
CA GLY A 309 5.16 -34.09 -1.17
C GLY A 309 4.15 -34.94 -1.95
N ARG A 310 3.01 -34.39 -2.33
CA ARG A 310 2.02 -35.05 -3.21
C ARG A 310 2.62 -35.42 -4.56
N LEU A 311 3.36 -34.46 -5.18
CA LEU A 311 4.05 -34.70 -6.46
C LEU A 311 5.04 -35.88 -6.33
N TYR A 312 5.90 -35.88 -5.30
CA TYR A 312 6.88 -36.98 -5.09
C TYR A 312 6.18 -38.33 -4.86
N LYS A 313 5.03 -38.33 -4.17
CA LYS A 313 4.20 -39.53 -4.02
C LYS A 313 3.69 -40.01 -5.38
N ASP A 314 3.17 -39.16 -6.22
CA ASP A 314 2.68 -39.46 -7.57
C ASP A 314 3.85 -40.00 -8.45
N ALA A 315 5.05 -39.46 -8.28
CA ALA A 315 6.28 -39.87 -8.94
C ALA A 315 6.92 -41.14 -8.32
N LYS A 316 6.32 -41.75 -7.25
CA LYS A 316 6.81 -42.90 -6.51
C LYS A 316 8.15 -42.68 -5.78
N GLU A 317 8.52 -41.45 -5.50
CA GLU A 317 9.71 -41.03 -4.74
C GLU A 317 9.33 -40.90 -3.26
N LEU A 318 9.07 -42.03 -2.60
CA LEU A 318 8.41 -42.08 -1.29
C LEU A 318 9.22 -41.45 -0.16
N ASP A 319 10.55 -41.54 -0.18
CA ASP A 319 11.40 -40.92 0.86
C ASP A 319 11.35 -39.41 0.78
N ARG A 320 11.37 -38.83 -0.43
CA ARG A 320 11.21 -37.40 -0.65
C ARG A 320 9.81 -36.91 -0.29
N ALA A 321 8.80 -37.72 -0.62
CA ALA A 321 7.42 -37.38 -0.24
C ALA A 321 7.27 -37.31 1.29
N LYS A 322 7.87 -38.29 2.01
CA LYS A 322 7.85 -38.31 3.46
C LYS A 322 8.51 -37.08 4.07
N ALA A 323 9.70 -36.71 3.59
CA ALA A 323 10.41 -35.50 4.05
C ALA A 323 9.58 -34.23 3.91
N GLU A 324 8.91 -34.04 2.76
CA GLU A 324 8.07 -32.86 2.51
C GLU A 324 6.79 -32.85 3.39
N PHE A 325 6.19 -34.01 3.66
CA PHE A 325 5.05 -34.10 4.59
C PHE A 325 5.46 -33.85 6.04
N GLU A 326 6.63 -34.31 6.46
CA GLU A 326 7.20 -34.02 7.79
C GLU A 326 7.45 -32.49 7.92
N ARG A 327 8.02 -31.88 6.89
CA ARG A 327 8.20 -30.40 6.86
C ARG A 327 6.89 -29.67 6.94
N THR A 328 5.86 -30.14 6.23
CA THR A 328 4.49 -29.56 6.30
C THR A 328 3.96 -29.61 7.74
N ALA A 329 4.06 -30.77 8.42
CA ALA A 329 3.57 -30.93 9.78
C ALA A 329 4.32 -30.04 10.78
N GLU A 330 5.65 -29.94 10.63
CA GLU A 330 6.46 -28.99 11.43
C GLU A 330 6.01 -27.57 11.31
N LEU A 331 5.82 -27.07 10.07
CA LEU A 331 5.40 -25.68 9.81
C LEU A 331 4.00 -25.40 10.37
N GLN A 332 3.06 -26.34 10.22
CA GLN A 332 1.72 -26.22 10.78
C GLN A 332 1.73 -26.20 12.32
N SER A 333 2.56 -27.04 12.95
CA SER A 333 2.72 -27.04 14.41
C SER A 333 3.29 -25.73 14.94
N ARG A 334 4.30 -25.17 14.27
CA ARG A 334 4.86 -23.87 14.62
C ARG A 334 3.83 -22.74 14.48
N ALA A 335 3.05 -22.74 13.41
CA ALA A 335 1.99 -21.75 13.19
C ALA A 335 0.88 -21.85 14.25
N ALA A 336 0.52 -23.06 14.69
CA ALA A 336 -0.44 -23.28 15.76
C ALA A 336 0.07 -22.77 17.11
N ALA A 337 1.37 -23.01 17.43
CA ALA A 337 2.01 -22.54 18.66
C ALA A 337 2.19 -21.01 18.73
N ALA A 338 2.33 -20.35 17.57
CA ALA A 338 2.49 -18.91 17.46
C ALA A 338 1.17 -18.11 17.59
N LYS A 339 0.00 -18.76 17.49
CA LYS A 339 -1.29 -18.10 17.72
C LYS A 339 -1.44 -17.86 19.22
N PRO A 340 -1.56 -16.57 19.68
CA PRO A 340 -1.87 -16.30 21.07
C PRO A 340 -3.19 -17.00 21.41
N SER A 341 -3.21 -17.72 22.53
CA SER A 341 -4.46 -18.30 23.04
C SER A 341 -5.48 -17.19 23.18
N LYS A 342 -6.50 -17.18 22.31
CA LYS A 342 -7.73 -16.38 22.54
C LYS A 342 -8.42 -16.99 23.77
N ASN A 343 -7.89 -16.70 24.95
CA ASN A 343 -8.54 -17.06 26.21
C ASN A 343 -9.14 -15.79 26.81
N ARG A 344 -10.44 -15.81 26.75
CA ARG A 344 -11.48 -15.24 27.63
C ARG A 344 -11.65 -13.73 27.60
#